data_6d6e1dfbbfc046fe0b4e8277e97f89ec
#
_entry.id   6d6e1dfbbfc046fe0b4e8277e97f89ec
#
_cell.length_a   1.000
_cell.length_b   1.000
_cell.length_c   1.000
_cell.angle_alpha   90.00
_cell.angle_beta   90.00
_cell.angle_gamma   90.00
#
_symmetry.space_group_name_H-M   'P 1'
#
loop_
_entity.id
_entity.type
_entity.pdbx_description
1 polymer ?
#
loop_
_entity_poly.entity_id
_entity_poly.type
_entity_poly.pdbx_seq_one_letter_code
_entity_poly.pdbx_strand_id
1 'polypeptide(L)'
;MTGYKDVMSHAEPDYCAEQRELIARLEQDLRVQLAHKQHRLAHSLSVASCAEGLALLYGVDPYKARLAGILHDWEKALTGEKIVARARELGIDMGVDLELVAPLLHGIVAARELPARYPEVPPEVWHAVKVHTTAAPQMSPLDMVLFVADGIEPLRPKTPGIEASRALVGSTALADLFWESFVGGIIYVLKGSRYLWPGTIDTYNRLAAARERAGAL
;
A
#
# COMPACT_ATOMS: atom_id res chain seq x y z
N MET A 1 -16.45 -16.47 11.95
CA MET A 1 -15.81 -16.01 10.69
C MET A 1 -15.21 -14.65 10.98
N THR A 2 -13.93 -14.52 10.81
CA THR A 2 -13.24 -13.25 10.97
C THR A 2 -13.47 -12.41 9.71
N GLY A 3 -14.12 -11.27 9.85
CA GLY A 3 -14.42 -10.36 8.75
C GLY A 3 -13.71 -9.01 8.93
N TYR A 4 -14.00 -8.04 8.08
CA TYR A 4 -13.39 -6.70 8.10
C TYR A 4 -13.45 -6.02 9.49
N LYS A 5 -14.56 -6.19 10.24
CA LYS A 5 -14.67 -5.61 11.58
C LYS A 5 -13.67 -6.18 12.57
N ASP A 6 -13.40 -7.48 12.48
CA ASP A 6 -12.44 -8.14 13.36
C ASP A 6 -11.00 -7.73 13.01
N VAL A 7 -10.72 -7.53 11.71
CA VAL A 7 -9.44 -6.94 11.25
C VAL A 7 -9.19 -5.57 11.89
N MET A 8 -10.22 -4.76 12.06
CA MET A 8 -10.08 -3.42 12.64
C MET A 8 -10.13 -3.37 14.17
N SER A 9 -10.50 -4.46 14.81
CA SER A 9 -10.55 -4.58 16.27
C SER A 9 -9.60 -5.64 16.84
N HIS A 10 -8.58 -6.03 16.06
CA HIS A 10 -7.59 -7.01 16.50
C HIS A 10 -6.81 -6.50 17.73
N ALA A 11 -6.40 -7.43 18.58
CA ALA A 11 -5.45 -7.13 19.65
C ALA A 11 -4.07 -6.85 19.05
N GLU A 12 -3.32 -5.95 19.68
CA GLU A 12 -1.93 -5.70 19.31
C GLU A 12 -1.13 -7.00 19.41
N PRO A 13 -0.36 -7.37 18.37
CA PRO A 13 0.51 -8.54 18.42
C PRO A 13 1.57 -8.41 19.53
N ASP A 14 2.05 -9.54 20.02
CA ASP A 14 3.12 -9.55 21.02
C ASP A 14 4.48 -9.26 20.36
N TYR A 15 4.76 -7.98 20.17
CA TYR A 15 6.04 -7.50 19.65
C TYR A 15 7.12 -7.52 20.71
N CYS A 16 8.37 -7.84 20.34
CA CYS A 16 9.52 -7.65 21.21
C CYS A 16 9.80 -6.15 21.45
N ALA A 17 10.67 -5.85 22.41
CA ALA A 17 10.97 -4.45 22.78
C ALA A 17 11.53 -3.65 21.60
N GLU A 18 12.43 -4.24 20.82
CA GLU A 18 13.06 -3.60 19.66
C GLU A 18 12.04 -3.30 18.55
N GLN A 19 11.07 -4.20 18.34
CA GLN A 19 9.99 -4.00 17.37
C GLN A 19 9.07 -2.84 17.79
N ARG A 20 8.69 -2.80 19.06
CA ARG A 20 7.88 -1.71 19.62
C ARG A 20 8.60 -0.37 19.51
N GLU A 21 9.89 -0.35 19.82
CA GLU A 21 10.71 0.87 19.72
C GLU A 21 10.79 1.39 18.27
N LEU A 22 11.02 0.50 17.30
CA LEU A 22 11.06 0.92 15.89
C LEU A 22 9.69 1.43 15.42
N ILE A 23 8.59 0.74 15.74
CA ILE A 23 7.24 1.21 15.42
C ILE A 23 7.01 2.61 16.00
N ALA A 24 7.27 2.81 17.28
CA ALA A 24 7.05 4.09 17.96
C ALA A 24 7.89 5.21 17.33
N ARG A 25 9.15 4.95 17.00
CA ARG A 25 10.04 5.90 16.33
C ARG A 25 9.53 6.27 14.95
N LEU A 26 9.15 5.29 14.13
CA LEU A 26 8.61 5.54 12.79
C LEU A 26 7.30 6.33 12.83
N GLU A 27 6.40 6.02 13.75
CA GLU A 27 5.17 6.79 13.94
C GLU A 27 5.45 8.23 14.37
N GLN A 28 6.43 8.44 15.27
CA GLN A 28 6.82 9.79 15.71
C GLN A 28 7.44 10.57 14.55
N ASP A 29 8.34 9.96 13.80
CA ASP A 29 8.96 10.57 12.63
C ASP A 29 7.93 10.91 11.54
N LEU A 30 6.95 10.02 11.31
CA LEU A 30 5.84 10.26 10.39
C LEU A 30 4.98 11.46 10.83
N ARG A 31 4.73 11.62 12.14
CA ARG A 31 4.02 12.79 12.69
C ARG A 31 4.73 14.10 12.36
N VAL A 32 6.06 14.10 12.43
CA VAL A 32 6.88 15.24 12.03
C VAL A 32 6.82 15.46 10.52
N GLN A 33 6.99 14.41 9.72
CA GLN A 33 6.98 14.44 8.26
C GLN A 33 5.65 14.98 7.71
N LEU A 34 4.54 14.56 8.28
CA LEU A 34 3.19 14.93 7.84
C LEU A 34 2.53 15.98 8.76
N ALA A 35 3.30 16.75 9.51
CA ALA A 35 2.77 17.72 10.48
C ALA A 35 1.73 18.70 9.89
N HIS A 36 1.91 19.10 8.62
CA HIS A 36 1.00 19.99 7.91
C HIS A 36 -0.09 19.26 7.09
N LYS A 37 -0.19 17.92 7.19
CA LYS A 37 -1.12 17.07 6.44
C LYS A 37 -1.82 16.05 7.35
N GLN A 38 -2.51 16.54 8.38
CA GLN A 38 -3.10 15.72 9.43
C GLN A 38 -4.02 14.59 8.93
N HIS A 39 -4.76 14.82 7.83
CA HIS A 39 -5.59 13.80 7.22
C HIS A 39 -4.74 12.65 6.61
N ARG A 40 -3.53 12.96 6.08
CA ARG A 40 -2.60 11.94 5.58
C ARG A 40 -1.94 11.17 6.70
N LEU A 41 -1.60 11.85 7.79
CA LEU A 41 -1.11 11.18 9.00
C LEU A 41 -2.15 10.19 9.55
N ALA A 42 -3.40 10.64 9.71
CA ALA A 42 -4.48 9.78 10.19
C ALA A 42 -4.69 8.58 9.26
N HIS A 43 -4.69 8.80 7.93
CA HIS A 43 -4.77 7.76 6.93
C HIS A 43 -3.63 6.74 7.06
N SER A 44 -2.36 7.19 7.13
CA SER A 44 -1.22 6.28 7.22
C SER A 44 -1.25 5.42 8.49
N LEU A 45 -1.63 6.00 9.63
CA LEU A 45 -1.78 5.24 10.86
C LEU A 45 -2.96 4.25 10.80
N SER A 46 -4.05 4.63 10.13
CA SER A 46 -5.19 3.75 9.87
C SER A 46 -4.83 2.60 8.93
N VAL A 47 -4.06 2.86 7.86
CA VAL A 47 -3.51 1.83 6.96
C VAL A 47 -2.59 0.88 7.72
N ALA A 48 -1.73 1.40 8.61
CA ALA A 48 -0.83 0.57 9.41
C ALA A 48 -1.59 -0.43 10.29
N SER A 49 -2.64 0.02 10.98
CA SER A 49 -3.51 -0.86 11.78
C SER A 49 -4.30 -1.86 10.90
N CYS A 50 -4.82 -1.40 9.76
CA CYS A 50 -5.56 -2.26 8.83
C CYS A 50 -4.64 -3.34 8.22
N ALA A 51 -3.43 -2.99 7.80
CA ALA A 51 -2.45 -3.92 7.26
C ALA A 51 -2.03 -4.97 8.30
N GLU A 52 -1.79 -4.56 9.54
CA GLU A 52 -1.50 -5.44 10.67
C GLU A 52 -2.63 -6.47 10.89
N GLY A 53 -3.88 -6.01 10.95
CA GLY A 53 -5.02 -6.90 11.12
C GLY A 53 -5.27 -7.83 9.93
N LEU A 54 -5.08 -7.36 8.69
CA LEU A 54 -5.12 -8.23 7.50
C LEU A 54 -3.98 -9.26 7.53
N ALA A 55 -2.78 -8.86 7.95
CA ALA A 55 -1.64 -9.76 8.05
C ALA A 55 -1.92 -10.90 9.05
N LEU A 56 -2.49 -10.60 10.22
CA LEU A 56 -2.91 -11.61 11.19
C LEU A 56 -3.95 -12.56 10.59
N LEU A 57 -4.94 -12.03 9.86
CA LEU A 57 -5.99 -12.84 9.26
C LEU A 57 -5.48 -13.79 8.18
N TYR A 58 -4.55 -13.34 7.35
CA TYR A 58 -4.05 -14.10 6.20
C TYR A 58 -2.71 -14.79 6.43
N GLY A 59 -2.19 -14.81 7.67
CA GLY A 59 -0.95 -15.51 8.01
C GLY A 59 0.31 -14.84 7.43
N VAL A 60 0.28 -13.52 7.26
CA VAL A 60 1.43 -12.68 6.88
C VAL A 60 2.07 -12.11 8.14
N ASP A 61 3.32 -11.72 8.07
CA ASP A 61 4.03 -11.09 9.20
C ASP A 61 3.39 -9.73 9.56
N PRO A 62 2.72 -9.62 10.73
CA PRO A 62 2.01 -8.40 11.11
C PRO A 62 2.96 -7.24 11.42
N TYR A 63 4.17 -7.53 11.90
CA TYR A 63 5.17 -6.49 12.14
C TYR A 63 5.59 -5.81 10.85
N LYS A 64 5.93 -6.58 9.81
CA LYS A 64 6.28 -6.03 8.49
C LYS A 64 5.12 -5.28 7.87
N ALA A 65 3.89 -5.78 8.03
CA ALA A 65 2.69 -5.11 7.53
C ALA A 65 2.43 -3.76 8.24
N ARG A 66 2.64 -3.70 9.57
CA ARG A 66 2.57 -2.46 10.34
C ARG A 66 3.58 -1.43 9.84
N LEU A 67 4.86 -1.83 9.69
CA LEU A 67 5.90 -0.95 9.17
C LEU A 67 5.57 -0.43 7.77
N ALA A 68 5.13 -1.32 6.87
CA ALA A 68 4.75 -0.95 5.51
C ALA A 68 3.61 0.09 5.49
N GLY A 69 2.60 -0.10 6.32
CA GLY A 69 1.49 0.84 6.47
C GLY A 69 1.92 2.23 6.98
N ILE A 70 2.84 2.29 7.96
CA ILE A 70 3.39 3.57 8.43
C ILE A 70 4.14 4.30 7.32
N LEU A 71 4.88 3.58 6.48
CA LEU A 71 5.85 4.14 5.55
C LEU A 71 5.29 4.42 4.14
N HIS A 72 4.14 3.82 3.76
CA HIS A 72 3.67 3.82 2.37
C HIS A 72 3.44 5.23 1.78
N ASP A 73 2.87 6.14 2.56
CA ASP A 73 2.52 7.51 2.15
C ASP A 73 3.51 8.57 2.67
N TRP A 74 4.72 8.16 3.11
CA TRP A 74 5.73 9.07 3.67
C TRP A 74 5.99 10.28 2.78
N GLU A 75 6.21 10.05 1.49
CA GLU A 75 6.52 11.10 0.52
C GLU A 75 5.29 11.85 -0.02
N LYS A 76 4.10 11.59 0.51
CA LYS A 76 2.94 12.50 0.31
C LYS A 76 3.15 13.87 0.96
N ALA A 77 4.20 14.04 1.76
CA ALA A 77 4.69 15.38 2.15
C ALA A 77 5.02 16.24 0.92
N LEU A 78 5.62 15.64 -0.11
CA LEU A 78 5.89 16.26 -1.42
C LEU A 78 4.69 16.14 -2.35
N THR A 79 4.43 17.15 -3.16
CA THR A 79 3.31 17.14 -4.13
C THR A 79 3.68 17.87 -5.41
N GLY A 80 3.00 17.52 -6.51
CA GLY A 80 3.17 18.19 -7.80
C GLY A 80 4.61 18.18 -8.29
N GLU A 81 5.13 19.35 -8.62
CA GLU A 81 6.48 19.52 -9.16
C GLU A 81 7.58 19.01 -8.22
N LYS A 82 7.38 19.10 -6.90
CA LYS A 82 8.40 18.68 -5.92
C LYS A 82 8.66 17.18 -5.93
N ILE A 83 7.63 16.35 -6.02
CA ILE A 83 7.81 14.90 -6.09
C ILE A 83 8.42 14.48 -7.43
N VAL A 84 8.06 15.17 -8.53
CA VAL A 84 8.64 14.94 -9.86
C VAL A 84 10.12 15.30 -9.88
N ALA A 85 10.48 16.48 -9.34
CA ALA A 85 11.87 16.90 -9.23
C ALA A 85 12.70 15.89 -8.43
N ARG A 86 12.15 15.43 -7.30
CA ARG A 86 12.82 14.43 -6.47
C ARG A 86 13.00 13.09 -7.17
N ALA A 87 12.00 12.65 -7.90
CA ALA A 87 12.09 11.41 -8.69
C ALA A 87 13.19 11.51 -9.76
N ARG A 88 13.34 12.66 -10.42
CA ARG A 88 14.43 12.92 -11.39
C ARG A 88 15.80 12.87 -10.73
N GLU A 89 15.98 13.53 -9.58
CA GLU A 89 17.24 13.50 -8.81
C GLU A 89 17.65 12.07 -8.45
N LEU A 90 16.69 11.21 -8.16
CA LEU A 90 16.93 9.80 -7.82
C LEU A 90 17.09 8.89 -9.04
N GLY A 91 17.00 9.43 -10.26
CA GLY A 91 17.09 8.66 -11.50
C GLY A 91 15.92 7.69 -11.69
N ILE A 92 14.74 8.02 -11.16
CA ILE A 92 13.54 7.18 -11.32
C ILE A 92 13.02 7.36 -12.75
N ASP A 93 12.90 6.23 -13.45
CA ASP A 93 12.31 6.14 -14.78
C ASP A 93 11.02 5.30 -14.74
N MET A 94 9.93 5.85 -15.26
CA MET A 94 8.63 5.19 -15.35
C MET A 94 8.26 4.83 -16.81
N GLY A 95 9.18 5.04 -17.75
CA GLY A 95 8.94 4.83 -19.18
C GLY A 95 7.97 5.84 -19.82
N VAL A 96 7.62 6.89 -19.08
CA VAL A 96 6.74 8.00 -19.49
C VAL A 96 7.14 9.28 -18.78
N ASP A 97 6.63 10.42 -19.22
CA ASP A 97 6.84 11.69 -18.52
C ASP A 97 6.36 11.59 -17.07
N LEU A 98 7.24 11.91 -16.12
CA LEU A 98 6.97 11.76 -14.69
C LEU A 98 5.79 12.62 -14.21
N GLU A 99 5.49 13.71 -14.88
CA GLU A 99 4.32 14.56 -14.62
C GLU A 99 3.00 13.83 -14.78
N LEU A 100 2.90 12.95 -15.78
CA LEU A 100 1.69 12.14 -16.03
C LEU A 100 1.43 11.14 -14.89
N VAL A 101 2.49 10.71 -14.22
CA VAL A 101 2.46 9.68 -13.16
C VAL A 101 2.84 10.21 -11.78
N ALA A 102 2.89 11.53 -11.61
CA ALA A 102 3.25 12.16 -10.34
C ALA A 102 2.51 11.59 -9.11
N PRO A 103 1.21 11.26 -9.19
CA PRO A 103 0.50 10.63 -8.07
C PRO A 103 1.03 9.26 -7.65
N LEU A 104 1.78 8.55 -8.52
CA LEU A 104 2.31 7.20 -8.29
C LEU A 104 3.72 7.22 -7.69
N LEU A 105 4.42 8.35 -7.75
CA LEU A 105 5.87 8.43 -7.44
C LEU A 105 6.19 8.29 -5.95
N HIS A 106 5.28 8.65 -5.04
CA HIS A 106 5.59 8.76 -3.61
C HIS A 106 6.10 7.46 -2.99
N GLY A 107 5.50 6.31 -3.31
CA GLY A 107 5.96 5.01 -2.82
C GLY A 107 7.31 4.61 -3.40
N ILE A 108 7.56 4.94 -4.67
CA ILE A 108 8.81 4.64 -5.36
C ILE A 108 9.95 5.50 -4.80
N VAL A 109 9.70 6.79 -4.58
CA VAL A 109 10.64 7.72 -3.95
C VAL A 109 10.95 7.28 -2.53
N ALA A 110 9.92 7.00 -1.70
CA ALA A 110 10.09 6.52 -0.33
C ALA A 110 10.95 5.25 -0.27
N ALA A 111 10.66 4.26 -1.10
CA ALA A 111 11.41 3.01 -1.15
C ALA A 111 12.86 3.18 -1.63
N ARG A 112 13.18 4.27 -2.31
CA ARG A 112 14.55 4.59 -2.77
C ARG A 112 15.36 5.32 -1.70
N GLU A 113 14.73 6.20 -0.93
CA GLU A 113 15.42 7.10 0.01
C GLU A 113 15.46 6.58 1.44
N LEU A 114 14.35 6.06 1.92
CA LEU A 114 14.20 5.73 3.34
C LEU A 114 15.05 4.55 3.82
N PRO A 115 15.48 3.58 2.99
CA PRO A 115 16.39 2.51 3.44
C PRO A 115 17.69 3.02 4.05
N ALA A 116 18.23 4.14 3.57
CA ALA A 116 19.43 4.74 4.14
C ALA A 116 19.18 5.37 5.53
N ARG A 117 17.96 5.86 5.77
CA ARG A 117 17.54 6.45 7.05
C ARG A 117 17.12 5.40 8.09
N TYR A 118 16.54 4.30 7.61
CA TYR A 118 15.98 3.23 8.44
C TYR A 118 16.51 1.86 7.99
N PRO A 119 17.83 1.60 8.18
CA PRO A 119 18.48 0.36 7.73
C PRO A 119 17.96 -0.89 8.44
N GLU A 120 17.32 -0.75 9.61
CA GLU A 120 16.70 -1.83 10.35
C GLU A 120 15.34 -2.28 9.80
N VAL A 121 14.73 -1.52 8.90
CA VAL A 121 13.47 -1.92 8.23
C VAL A 121 13.76 -2.99 7.17
N PRO A 122 13.08 -4.14 7.23
CA PRO A 122 13.32 -5.26 6.30
C PRO A 122 13.11 -4.86 4.82
N PRO A 123 13.94 -5.39 3.89
CA PRO A 123 13.85 -5.07 2.47
C PRO A 123 12.48 -5.33 1.83
N GLU A 124 11.75 -6.34 2.32
CA GLU A 124 10.40 -6.70 1.83
C GLU A 124 9.39 -5.58 2.10
N VAL A 125 9.57 -4.83 3.19
CA VAL A 125 8.74 -3.66 3.51
C VAL A 125 8.92 -2.58 2.46
N TRP A 126 10.17 -2.33 2.04
CA TRP A 126 10.45 -1.35 0.98
C TRP A 126 9.87 -1.76 -0.38
N HIS A 127 9.87 -3.07 -0.67
CA HIS A 127 9.23 -3.57 -1.88
C HIS A 127 7.71 -3.30 -1.82
N ALA A 128 7.05 -3.63 -0.73
CA ALA A 128 5.63 -3.37 -0.55
C ALA A 128 5.30 -1.87 -0.69
N VAL A 129 6.08 -1.00 -0.04
CA VAL A 129 5.95 0.46 -0.17
C VAL A 129 6.11 0.91 -1.63
N LYS A 130 7.08 0.36 -2.36
CA LYS A 130 7.33 0.70 -3.77
C LYS A 130 6.13 0.42 -4.67
N VAL A 131 5.45 -0.72 -4.46
CA VAL A 131 4.44 -1.23 -5.39
C VAL A 131 2.99 -0.98 -4.96
N HIS A 132 2.77 -0.35 -3.80
CA HIS A 132 1.44 -0.22 -3.21
C HIS A 132 0.44 0.59 -4.06
N THR A 133 0.91 1.45 -4.98
CA THR A 133 0.03 2.22 -5.87
C THR A 133 -0.14 1.62 -7.25
N THR A 134 0.88 0.92 -7.73
CA THR A 134 0.96 0.45 -9.13
C THR A 134 0.69 -1.04 -9.27
N ALA A 135 0.80 -1.78 -8.17
CA ALA A 135 1.04 -3.21 -8.15
C ALA A 135 2.32 -3.59 -8.93
N ALA A 136 2.58 -4.88 -9.03
CA ALA A 136 3.68 -5.46 -9.82
C ALA A 136 3.25 -6.82 -10.38
N PRO A 137 3.87 -7.32 -11.45
CA PRO A 137 3.55 -8.64 -12.02
C PRO A 137 3.74 -9.81 -11.05
N GLN A 138 4.56 -9.60 -10.03
CA GLN A 138 4.79 -10.54 -8.93
C GLN A 138 4.55 -9.77 -7.62
N MET A 139 3.50 -10.16 -6.91
CA MET A 139 3.13 -9.59 -5.61
C MET A 139 3.34 -10.61 -4.51
N SER A 140 4.16 -10.27 -3.52
CA SER A 140 4.26 -11.06 -2.30
C SER A 140 2.97 -10.93 -1.46
N PRO A 141 2.72 -11.83 -0.51
CA PRO A 141 1.60 -11.66 0.43
C PRO A 141 1.64 -10.32 1.19
N LEU A 142 2.81 -9.82 1.54
CA LEU A 142 2.96 -8.51 2.19
C LEU A 142 2.56 -7.35 1.27
N ASP A 143 2.96 -7.41 -0.01
CA ASP A 143 2.58 -6.41 -1.00
C ASP A 143 1.06 -6.35 -1.17
N MET A 144 0.41 -7.53 -1.26
CA MET A 144 -1.05 -7.65 -1.37
C MET A 144 -1.75 -7.08 -0.14
N VAL A 145 -1.26 -7.39 1.06
CA VAL A 145 -1.80 -6.86 2.33
C VAL A 145 -1.76 -5.34 2.35
N LEU A 146 -0.62 -4.73 2.03
CA LEU A 146 -0.50 -3.28 2.03
C LEU A 146 -1.40 -2.63 0.97
N PHE A 147 -1.40 -3.18 -0.26
CA PHE A 147 -2.24 -2.68 -1.35
C PHE A 147 -3.72 -2.67 -0.99
N VAL A 148 -4.19 -3.77 -0.41
CA VAL A 148 -5.59 -3.90 0.06
C VAL A 148 -5.86 -2.95 1.21
N ALA A 149 -5.00 -2.91 2.23
CA ALA A 149 -5.17 -2.07 3.41
C ALA A 149 -5.32 -0.58 3.06
N ASP A 150 -4.49 -0.07 2.15
CA ASP A 150 -4.58 1.31 1.66
C ASP A 150 -5.95 1.58 1.00
N GLY A 151 -6.49 0.62 0.25
CA GLY A 151 -7.77 0.74 -0.43
C GLY A 151 -8.99 0.69 0.49
N ILE A 152 -8.93 -0.04 1.62
CA ILE A 152 -10.12 -0.37 2.43
C ILE A 152 -10.08 0.13 3.87
N GLU A 153 -9.03 0.83 4.33
CA GLU A 153 -8.93 1.31 5.71
C GLU A 153 -10.15 2.18 6.11
N PRO A 154 -10.49 2.29 7.41
CA PRO A 154 -11.77 2.85 7.86
C PRO A 154 -12.07 4.28 7.43
N LEU A 155 -11.03 5.11 7.20
CA LEU A 155 -11.19 6.52 6.79
C LEU A 155 -11.49 6.68 5.29
N ARG A 156 -11.36 5.60 4.50
CA ARG A 156 -11.76 5.62 3.09
C ARG A 156 -13.28 5.81 2.96
N PRO A 157 -13.74 6.59 1.95
CA PRO A 157 -15.17 6.83 1.75
C PRO A 157 -15.92 5.52 1.48
N LYS A 158 -17.16 5.44 1.95
CA LYS A 158 -18.04 4.27 1.74
C LYS A 158 -18.58 4.29 0.30
N THR A 159 -17.75 3.91 -0.66
CA THR A 159 -18.17 3.71 -2.05
C THR A 159 -18.52 2.24 -2.30
N PRO A 160 -19.37 1.92 -3.30
CA PRO A 160 -19.74 0.54 -3.59
C PRO A 160 -18.53 -0.39 -3.82
N GLY A 161 -17.46 0.09 -4.50
CA GLY A 161 -16.27 -0.69 -4.75
C GLY A 161 -15.48 -0.99 -3.48
N ILE A 162 -15.30 0.01 -2.59
CA ILE A 162 -14.61 -0.18 -1.32
C ILE A 162 -15.40 -1.12 -0.40
N GLU A 163 -16.72 -0.96 -0.32
CA GLU A 163 -17.57 -1.85 0.48
C GLU A 163 -17.59 -3.28 -0.07
N ALA A 164 -17.53 -3.47 -1.39
CA ALA A 164 -17.36 -4.79 -2.01
C ALA A 164 -16.05 -5.46 -1.56
N SER A 165 -14.92 -4.74 -1.63
CA SER A 165 -13.63 -5.25 -1.14
C SER A 165 -13.67 -5.56 0.37
N ARG A 166 -14.26 -4.70 1.18
CA ARG A 166 -14.44 -4.95 2.63
C ARG A 166 -15.27 -6.22 2.93
N ALA A 167 -16.30 -6.48 2.12
CA ALA A 167 -17.14 -7.66 2.27
C ALA A 167 -16.42 -8.98 1.97
N LEU A 168 -15.36 -8.94 1.16
CA LEU A 168 -14.53 -10.10 0.81
C LEU A 168 -13.50 -10.46 1.89
N VAL A 169 -13.20 -9.55 2.82
CA VAL A 169 -12.22 -9.81 3.89
C VAL A 169 -12.64 -11.02 4.72
N GLY A 170 -11.76 -12.01 4.80
CA GLY A 170 -11.97 -13.25 5.54
C GLY A 170 -12.89 -14.27 4.85
N SER A 171 -13.53 -13.92 3.76
CA SER A 171 -14.39 -14.84 2.98
C SER A 171 -13.72 -15.37 1.71
N THR A 172 -12.61 -14.77 1.28
CA THR A 172 -11.83 -15.17 0.09
C THR A 172 -10.35 -15.29 0.42
N ALA A 173 -9.58 -15.92 -0.46
CA ALA A 173 -8.12 -15.89 -0.37
C ALA A 173 -7.58 -14.47 -0.56
N LEU A 174 -6.40 -14.19 0.04
CA LEU A 174 -5.76 -12.86 -0.08
C LEU A 174 -5.53 -12.45 -1.55
N ALA A 175 -5.15 -13.40 -2.40
CA ALA A 175 -4.91 -13.14 -3.82
C ALA A 175 -6.19 -12.70 -4.57
N ASP A 176 -7.36 -13.22 -4.18
CA ASP A 176 -8.65 -12.83 -4.78
C ASP A 176 -9.10 -11.47 -4.27
N LEU A 177 -8.92 -11.21 -2.97
CA LEU A 177 -9.18 -9.90 -2.37
C LEU A 177 -8.28 -8.81 -2.99
N PHE A 178 -7.00 -9.12 -3.18
CA PHE A 178 -6.05 -8.22 -3.87
C PHE A 178 -6.51 -7.97 -5.32
N TRP A 179 -6.86 -9.02 -6.06
CA TRP A 179 -7.32 -8.89 -7.44
C TRP A 179 -8.53 -7.97 -7.56
N GLU A 180 -9.54 -8.15 -6.72
CA GLU A 180 -10.73 -7.30 -6.68
C GLU A 180 -10.38 -5.84 -6.39
N SER A 181 -9.51 -5.61 -5.41
CA SER A 181 -9.05 -4.28 -5.05
C SER A 181 -8.25 -3.62 -6.17
N PHE A 182 -7.39 -4.38 -6.85
CA PHE A 182 -6.57 -3.90 -7.96
C PHE A 182 -7.43 -3.53 -9.19
N VAL A 183 -8.36 -4.39 -9.57
CA VAL A 183 -9.32 -4.11 -10.66
C VAL A 183 -10.19 -2.91 -10.30
N GLY A 184 -10.67 -2.84 -9.06
CA GLY A 184 -11.43 -1.69 -8.55
C GLY A 184 -10.65 -0.37 -8.67
N GLY A 185 -9.34 -0.40 -8.38
CA GLY A 185 -8.45 0.73 -8.55
C GLY A 185 -8.32 1.19 -10.00
N ILE A 186 -8.17 0.26 -10.95
CA ILE A 186 -8.14 0.55 -12.40
C ILE A 186 -9.46 1.21 -12.84
N ILE A 187 -10.59 0.63 -12.44
CA ILE A 187 -11.93 1.18 -12.75
C ILE A 187 -12.07 2.60 -12.21
N TYR A 188 -11.57 2.87 -10.99
CA TYR A 188 -11.59 4.22 -10.41
C TYR A 188 -10.77 5.22 -11.24
N VAL A 189 -9.59 4.82 -11.73
CA VAL A 189 -8.76 5.67 -12.61
C VAL A 189 -9.50 5.99 -13.91
N LEU A 190 -10.07 4.96 -14.56
CA LEU A 190 -10.80 5.08 -15.83
C LEU A 190 -12.06 5.95 -15.68
N LYS A 191 -12.87 5.72 -14.64
CA LYS A 191 -14.07 6.54 -14.36
C LYS A 191 -13.75 8.00 -14.07
N GLY A 192 -12.55 8.27 -13.53
CA GLY A 192 -12.05 9.62 -13.27
C GLY A 192 -11.41 10.28 -14.50
N SER A 193 -11.38 9.62 -15.66
CA SER A 193 -10.69 10.09 -16.89
C SER A 193 -9.24 10.49 -16.63
N ARG A 194 -8.55 9.76 -15.75
CA ARG A 194 -7.17 10.02 -15.36
C ARG A 194 -6.21 9.18 -16.21
N TYR A 195 -4.97 9.64 -16.30
CA TYR A 195 -3.93 8.89 -16.98
C TYR A 195 -3.73 7.52 -16.32
N LEU A 196 -3.88 6.46 -17.09
CA LEU A 196 -3.58 5.09 -16.67
C LEU A 196 -2.17 4.74 -17.15
N TRP A 197 -1.26 4.54 -16.21
CA TRP A 197 0.13 4.22 -16.51
C TRP A 197 0.24 2.89 -17.29
N PRO A 198 1.00 2.84 -18.39
CA PRO A 198 1.16 1.60 -19.18
C PRO A 198 1.65 0.40 -18.37
N GLY A 199 2.50 0.61 -17.38
CA GLY A 199 2.95 -0.44 -16.47
C GLY A 199 1.83 -1.08 -15.64
N THR A 200 0.75 -0.33 -15.32
CA THR A 200 -0.44 -0.90 -14.67
C THR A 200 -1.19 -1.84 -15.64
N ILE A 201 -1.26 -1.48 -16.92
CA ILE A 201 -1.88 -2.33 -17.96
C ILE A 201 -1.08 -3.62 -18.16
N ASP A 202 0.24 -3.53 -18.24
CA ASP A 202 1.12 -4.71 -18.35
C ASP A 202 0.98 -5.62 -17.12
N THR A 203 0.98 -5.02 -15.92
CA THR A 203 0.75 -5.75 -14.66
C THR A 203 -0.60 -6.46 -14.66
N TYR A 204 -1.68 -5.77 -15.03
CA TYR A 204 -3.01 -6.36 -15.13
C TYR A 204 -3.03 -7.56 -16.09
N ASN A 205 -2.49 -7.40 -17.30
CA ASN A 205 -2.47 -8.46 -18.29
C ASN A 205 -1.70 -9.70 -17.83
N ARG A 206 -0.57 -9.51 -17.14
CA ARG A 206 0.24 -10.60 -16.58
C ARG A 206 -0.48 -11.33 -15.44
N LEU A 207 -1.10 -10.59 -14.55
CA LEU A 207 -1.86 -11.16 -13.42
C LEU A 207 -3.12 -11.87 -13.92
N ALA A 208 -3.87 -11.30 -14.87
CA ALA A 208 -5.03 -11.93 -15.49
C ALA A 208 -4.66 -13.25 -16.17
N ALA A 209 -3.61 -13.26 -17.00
CA ALA A 209 -3.13 -14.47 -17.64
C ALA A 209 -2.63 -15.54 -16.66
N ALA A 210 -2.07 -15.14 -15.51
CA ALA A 210 -1.69 -16.08 -14.46
C ALA A 210 -2.92 -16.71 -13.79
N ARG A 211 -3.97 -15.92 -13.52
CA ARG A 211 -5.23 -16.38 -12.92
C ARG A 211 -5.99 -17.33 -13.87
N GLU A 212 -6.03 -17.02 -15.16
CA GLU A 212 -6.64 -17.90 -16.18
C GLU A 212 -5.95 -19.27 -16.19
N ARG A 213 -4.61 -19.30 -16.21
CA ARG A 213 -3.85 -20.56 -16.15
C ARG A 213 -4.06 -21.36 -14.88
N ALA A 214 -4.37 -20.68 -13.76
CA ALA A 214 -4.66 -21.33 -12.48
C ALA A 214 -6.13 -21.78 -12.35
N GLY A 215 -6.98 -21.51 -13.36
CA GLY A 215 -8.41 -21.82 -13.31
C GLY A 215 -9.20 -20.97 -12.30
N ALA A 216 -8.73 -19.77 -12.03
CA ALA A 216 -9.31 -18.83 -11.06
C ALA A 216 -10.19 -17.74 -11.71
N LEU A 217 -10.60 -17.94 -12.96
CA LEU A 217 -11.55 -17.12 -13.73
C LEU A 217 -12.84 -17.89 -13.97
#